data_9432a8dba0b2f6e0933ae67c8110660b
#
_entry.id   9432a8dba0b2f6e0933ae67c8110660b
#
_cell.length_a   1.000
_cell.length_b   1.000
_cell.length_c   1.000
_cell.angle_alpha   90.00
_cell.angle_beta   90.00
_cell.angle_gamma   90.00
#
_symmetry.space_group_name_H-M   'P 1'
#
loop_
_entity.id
_entity.type
_entity.pdbx_description
1 polymer ?
#
loop_
_entity_poly.entity_id
_entity_poly.type
_entity_poly.pdbx_seq_one_letter_code
_entity_poly.pdbx_strand_id
1 'polypeptide(L)'
;MSILVDDSNKTACRAAEAGLQQKNCAALVRPAGTGKGCIVWELLDAHPEMRVLWVVSCAARLELRRALTKRLDRTLGGRVRLMSCEQLAVQNALGWVALAEFRPGLLVLDGWREMSAKDWTDCVQPLFRLCPGAKLLALGEPDAPGDSCRAAEEMLADAIVEPLALGGAMAEGLLPMPASYTALLWPLEDAMARLRAEVKNLHLPGCPDPNAEKYQALSLAVEKLPPVEQLLAQWLPDAAGRCLVLCEDDAAAAQTAEQAEKLFGAGTHIYKDAEGFAADEAATLRLLVCANGPAVQAPLAGISGVVLVRRSAEPTAYR
;
A
#
# COMPACT_ATOMS: atom_id res chain seq x y z
N MET A 1 18.20 -23.12 -2.71
CA MET A 1 16.88 -23.29 -3.35
C MET A 1 16.28 -21.91 -3.54
N SER A 2 15.84 -21.55 -4.77
CA SER A 2 15.26 -20.22 -5.07
C SER A 2 14.01 -19.98 -4.22
N ILE A 3 13.89 -18.75 -3.67
CA ILE A 3 12.68 -18.30 -2.97
C ILE A 3 11.61 -17.79 -3.93
N LEU A 4 11.95 -17.63 -5.22
CA LEU A 4 11.01 -17.23 -6.26
C LEU A 4 10.33 -18.46 -6.85
N VAL A 5 9.02 -18.57 -6.63
CA VAL A 5 8.23 -19.72 -7.10
C VAL A 5 7.72 -19.49 -8.52
N ASP A 6 7.25 -18.28 -8.83
CA ASP A 6 6.64 -17.95 -10.11
C ASP A 6 7.65 -17.47 -11.16
N ASP A 7 7.33 -17.69 -12.44
CA ASP A 7 8.23 -17.37 -13.55
C ASP A 7 8.30 -15.86 -13.84
N SER A 8 7.26 -15.09 -13.53
CA SER A 8 7.25 -13.64 -13.66
C SER A 8 8.27 -13.00 -12.73
N ASN A 9 8.34 -13.44 -11.47
CA ASN A 9 9.32 -12.96 -10.50
C ASN A 9 10.75 -13.40 -10.86
N LYS A 10 10.94 -14.61 -11.39
CA LYS A 10 12.24 -15.06 -11.89
C LYS A 10 12.72 -14.22 -13.08
N THR A 11 11.80 -13.86 -13.99
CA THR A 11 12.10 -12.99 -15.13
C THR A 11 12.46 -11.59 -14.66
N ALA A 12 11.66 -11.00 -13.75
CA ALA A 12 11.93 -9.70 -13.18
C ALA A 12 13.26 -9.66 -12.39
N CYS A 13 13.61 -10.73 -11.68
CA CYS A 13 14.88 -10.86 -10.99
C CYS A 13 16.06 -10.84 -11.98
N ARG A 14 15.99 -11.63 -13.04
CA ARG A 14 17.03 -11.65 -14.10
C ARG A 14 17.16 -10.30 -14.81
N ALA A 15 16.04 -9.64 -15.10
CA ALA A 15 16.05 -8.32 -15.73
C ALA A 15 16.66 -7.25 -14.79
N ALA A 16 16.33 -7.30 -13.50
CA ALA A 16 16.94 -6.43 -12.50
C ALA A 16 18.45 -6.65 -12.39
N GLU A 17 18.89 -7.91 -12.33
CA GLU A 17 20.31 -8.26 -12.28
C GLU A 17 21.06 -7.75 -13.52
N ALA A 18 20.51 -7.95 -14.71
CA ALA A 18 21.08 -7.45 -15.96
C ALA A 18 21.17 -5.91 -15.97
N GLY A 19 20.13 -5.20 -15.49
CA GLY A 19 20.14 -3.74 -15.34
C GLY A 19 21.23 -3.27 -14.38
N LEU A 20 21.38 -3.94 -13.24
CA LEU A 20 22.43 -3.65 -12.27
C LEU A 20 23.84 -3.93 -12.81
N GLN A 21 24.02 -4.89 -13.70
CA GLN A 21 25.31 -5.19 -14.33
C GLN A 21 25.65 -4.19 -15.43
N GLN A 22 24.68 -3.81 -16.25
CA GLN A 22 24.91 -2.97 -17.44
C GLN A 22 24.90 -1.47 -17.14
N LYS A 23 23.98 -1.03 -16.27
CA LYS A 23 23.70 0.39 -16.00
C LYS A 23 23.99 0.80 -14.57
N ASN A 24 24.40 -0.11 -13.69
CA ASN A 24 24.48 0.05 -12.23
C ASN A 24 23.13 0.48 -11.58
N CYS A 25 22.04 0.41 -12.32
CA CYS A 25 20.73 0.83 -11.88
C CYS A 25 19.64 -0.06 -12.50
N ALA A 26 18.65 -0.45 -11.68
CA ALA A 26 17.43 -1.10 -12.13
C ALA A 26 16.24 -0.62 -11.30
N ALA A 27 15.05 -0.52 -11.89
CA ALA A 27 13.81 -0.17 -11.20
C ALA A 27 12.73 -1.20 -11.53
N LEU A 28 12.17 -1.81 -10.50
CA LEU A 28 11.03 -2.73 -10.58
C LEU A 28 9.74 -1.96 -10.22
N VAL A 29 8.87 -1.77 -11.19
CA VAL A 29 7.57 -1.11 -11.03
C VAL A 29 6.48 -2.17 -11.11
N ARG A 30 6.03 -2.64 -9.97
CA ARG A 30 5.06 -3.75 -9.86
C ARG A 30 4.11 -3.49 -8.69
N PRO A 31 2.85 -4.00 -8.71
CA PRO A 31 1.88 -3.81 -7.62
C PRO A 31 2.39 -4.32 -6.26
N ALA A 32 1.76 -3.85 -5.17
CA ALA A 32 1.97 -4.43 -3.85
C ALA A 32 1.64 -5.94 -3.86
N GLY A 33 2.29 -6.72 -3.00
CA GLY A 33 2.01 -8.17 -2.92
C GLY A 33 2.68 -9.04 -3.99
N THR A 34 3.22 -8.48 -5.08
CA THR A 34 3.82 -9.27 -6.20
C THR A 34 5.22 -9.80 -5.93
N GLY A 35 5.72 -9.77 -4.71
CA GLY A 35 7.00 -10.41 -4.35
C GLY A 35 8.25 -9.57 -4.58
N LYS A 36 8.15 -8.24 -4.80
CA LYS A 36 9.33 -7.35 -4.98
C LYS A 36 10.43 -7.56 -3.92
N GLY A 37 10.04 -7.70 -2.64
CA GLY A 37 11.00 -7.95 -1.57
C GLY A 37 11.68 -9.32 -1.65
N CYS A 38 10.99 -10.34 -2.16
CA CYS A 38 11.60 -11.65 -2.41
C CYS A 38 12.65 -11.58 -3.52
N ILE A 39 12.43 -10.76 -4.56
CA ILE A 39 13.41 -10.53 -5.63
C ILE A 39 14.71 -9.95 -5.04
N VAL A 40 14.62 -9.00 -4.09
CA VAL A 40 15.82 -8.46 -3.42
C VAL A 40 16.58 -9.54 -2.68
N TRP A 41 15.87 -10.41 -1.95
CA TRP A 41 16.51 -11.52 -1.23
C TRP A 41 17.12 -12.57 -2.16
N GLU A 42 16.49 -12.86 -3.29
CA GLU A 42 17.06 -13.76 -4.31
C GLU A 42 18.37 -13.20 -4.89
N LEU A 43 18.41 -11.90 -5.21
CA LEU A 43 19.65 -11.23 -5.63
C LEU A 43 20.73 -11.29 -4.56
N LEU A 44 20.36 -11.13 -3.28
CA LEU A 44 21.27 -11.23 -2.16
C LEU A 44 21.83 -12.64 -1.98
N ASP A 45 21.01 -13.65 -2.21
CA ASP A 45 21.45 -15.06 -2.13
C ASP A 45 22.41 -15.43 -3.28
N ALA A 46 22.20 -14.82 -4.47
CA ALA A 46 23.12 -14.97 -5.60
C ALA A 46 24.47 -14.27 -5.37
N HIS A 47 24.52 -13.24 -4.50
CA HIS A 47 25.70 -12.43 -4.23
C HIS A 47 26.01 -12.36 -2.72
N PRO A 48 26.51 -13.43 -2.11
CA PRO A 48 26.67 -13.53 -0.65
C PRO A 48 27.66 -12.51 -0.04
N GLU A 49 28.60 -11.97 -0.84
CA GLU A 49 29.55 -10.93 -0.43
C GLU A 49 28.95 -9.52 -0.46
N MET A 50 27.81 -9.33 -1.11
CA MET A 50 27.20 -8.03 -1.33
C MET A 50 26.62 -7.47 -0.01
N ARG A 51 27.01 -6.25 0.35
CA ARG A 51 26.40 -5.46 1.42
C ARG A 51 25.30 -4.59 0.87
N VAL A 52 24.16 -4.57 1.55
CA VAL A 52 22.95 -3.86 1.09
C VAL A 52 22.49 -2.87 2.14
N LEU A 53 22.28 -1.64 1.73
CA LEU A 53 21.50 -0.68 2.46
C LEU A 53 20.11 -0.60 1.81
N TRP A 54 19.10 -1.08 2.54
CA TRP A 54 17.72 -1.12 2.10
C TRP A 54 16.95 0.02 2.77
N VAL A 55 16.62 1.04 2.01
CA VAL A 55 15.89 2.22 2.45
C VAL A 55 14.43 2.08 2.02
N VAL A 56 13.52 2.24 2.97
CA VAL A 56 12.07 2.20 2.73
C VAL A 56 11.46 3.58 2.89
N SER A 57 10.38 3.86 2.16
CA SER A 57 9.72 5.17 2.15
C SER A 57 9.19 5.60 3.53
N CYS A 58 8.70 4.65 4.35
CA CYS A 58 8.08 4.96 5.65
C CYS A 58 8.26 3.84 6.68
N ALA A 59 7.98 4.16 7.95
CA ALA A 59 8.09 3.23 9.08
C ALA A 59 7.19 1.99 8.92
N ALA A 60 5.97 2.14 8.37
CA ALA A 60 5.08 1.02 8.16
C ALA A 60 5.67 0.01 7.16
N ARG A 61 6.27 0.48 6.08
CA ARG A 61 6.98 -0.38 5.11
C ARG A 61 8.22 -1.03 5.72
N LEU A 62 8.88 -0.36 6.67
CA LEU A 62 9.99 -0.93 7.42
C LEU A 62 9.57 -2.20 8.18
N GLU A 63 8.44 -2.15 8.88
CA GLU A 63 7.92 -3.31 9.61
C GLU A 63 7.53 -4.45 8.67
N LEU A 64 6.92 -4.14 7.51
CA LEU A 64 6.64 -5.15 6.49
C LEU A 64 7.91 -5.87 6.01
N ARG A 65 9.00 -5.14 5.81
CA ARG A 65 10.27 -5.75 5.38
C ARG A 65 10.93 -6.55 6.50
N ARG A 66 10.80 -6.12 7.74
CA ARG A 66 11.22 -6.91 8.92
C ARG A 66 10.43 -8.22 9.03
N ALA A 67 9.11 -8.16 8.89
CA ALA A 67 8.24 -9.34 8.89
C ALA A 67 8.57 -10.29 7.73
N LEU A 68 8.81 -9.79 6.53
CA LEU A 68 9.24 -10.58 5.38
C LEU A 68 10.58 -11.29 5.67
N THR A 69 11.55 -10.54 6.17
CA THR A 69 12.88 -11.05 6.52
C THR A 69 12.79 -12.22 7.52
N LYS A 70 11.98 -12.04 8.58
CA LYS A 70 11.72 -13.09 9.57
C LYS A 70 11.04 -14.31 8.93
N ARG A 71 10.03 -14.09 8.09
CA ARG A 71 9.30 -15.18 7.40
C ARG A 71 10.19 -16.00 6.47
N LEU A 72 11.18 -15.36 5.84
CA LEU A 72 12.15 -16.03 4.98
C LEU A 72 13.34 -16.62 5.73
N ASP A 73 13.31 -16.61 7.07
CA ASP A 73 14.42 -17.04 7.93
C ASP A 73 15.76 -16.37 7.55
N ARG A 74 15.71 -15.06 7.30
CA ARG A 74 16.85 -14.23 6.95
C ARG A 74 17.25 -13.34 8.13
N THR A 75 18.52 -12.95 8.18
CA THR A 75 19.06 -12.08 9.23
C THR A 75 19.37 -10.70 8.71
N LEU A 76 18.95 -9.69 9.48
CA LEU A 76 19.40 -8.30 9.34
C LEU A 76 20.71 -8.09 10.14
N GLY A 77 21.46 -7.07 9.81
CA GLY A 77 22.79 -6.80 10.35
C GLY A 77 23.87 -7.30 9.38
N GLY A 78 25.10 -7.47 9.86
CA GLY A 78 26.19 -7.95 9.00
C GLY A 78 26.25 -7.35 7.60
N ARG A 79 25.53 -7.96 6.64
CA ARG A 79 25.49 -7.53 5.24
C ARG A 79 24.22 -6.76 4.82
N VAL A 80 23.16 -6.74 5.62
CA VAL A 80 21.89 -6.03 5.29
C VAL A 80 21.53 -5.05 6.39
N ARG A 81 21.47 -3.78 6.05
CA ARG A 81 20.92 -2.72 6.91
C ARG A 81 19.60 -2.24 6.31
N LEU A 82 18.55 -2.26 7.12
CA LEU A 82 17.20 -1.83 6.75
C LEU A 82 16.84 -0.58 7.54
N MET A 83 16.50 0.51 6.85
CA MET A 83 16.18 1.81 7.44
C MET A 83 15.01 2.48 6.73
N SER A 84 14.24 3.29 7.44
CA SER A 84 13.24 4.18 6.80
C SER A 84 13.82 5.57 6.52
N CYS A 85 13.13 6.33 5.64
CA CYS A 85 13.50 7.72 5.38
C CYS A 85 13.48 8.55 6.65
N GLU A 86 12.50 8.35 7.55
CA GLU A 86 12.45 9.06 8.82
C GLU A 86 13.66 8.75 9.70
N GLN A 87 14.11 7.49 9.72
CA GLN A 87 15.32 7.11 10.46
C GLN A 87 16.58 7.72 9.86
N LEU A 88 16.66 7.84 8.54
CA LEU A 88 17.77 8.52 7.87
C LEU A 88 17.75 10.02 8.13
N ALA A 89 16.59 10.66 8.11
CA ALA A 89 16.44 12.10 8.33
C ALA A 89 16.91 12.56 9.71
N VAL A 90 16.83 11.69 10.73
CA VAL A 90 17.29 12.00 12.10
C VAL A 90 18.72 11.55 12.40
N GLN A 91 19.45 11.00 11.40
CA GLN A 91 20.84 10.59 11.60
C GLN A 91 21.75 11.79 11.90
N ASN A 92 22.56 11.65 12.94
CA ASN A 92 23.65 12.59 13.22
C ASN A 92 24.89 12.27 12.37
N ALA A 93 25.93 13.11 12.49
CA ALA A 93 27.16 12.92 11.72
C ALA A 93 27.81 11.54 11.94
N LEU A 94 27.78 10.99 13.15
CA LEU A 94 28.31 9.66 13.46
C LEU A 94 27.49 8.54 12.77
N GLY A 95 26.17 8.68 12.70
CA GLY A 95 25.32 7.75 11.99
C GLY A 95 25.63 7.72 10.49
N TRP A 96 25.83 8.87 9.87
CA TRP A 96 26.25 8.96 8.48
C TRP A 96 27.65 8.37 8.23
N VAL A 97 28.61 8.59 9.12
CA VAL A 97 29.93 7.95 9.06
C VAL A 97 29.79 6.43 9.14
N ALA A 98 29.00 5.91 10.07
CA ALA A 98 28.77 4.47 10.20
C ALA A 98 28.10 3.84 8.96
N LEU A 99 27.27 4.59 8.22
CA LEU A 99 26.70 4.17 6.94
C LEU A 99 27.76 4.16 5.83
N ALA A 100 28.65 5.15 5.78
CA ALA A 100 29.77 5.19 4.84
C ALA A 100 30.76 4.05 5.08
N GLU A 101 31.08 3.75 6.35
CA GLU A 101 31.96 2.62 6.74
C GLU A 101 31.34 1.26 6.41
N PHE A 102 30.02 1.16 6.42
CA PHE A 102 29.30 -0.05 5.99
C PHE A 102 29.57 -0.42 4.53
N ARG A 103 29.92 0.55 3.67
CA ARG A 103 30.25 0.38 2.25
C ARG A 103 29.26 -0.53 1.51
N PRO A 104 28.00 -0.14 1.39
CA PRO A 104 27.03 -0.95 0.65
C PRO A 104 27.45 -1.05 -0.81
N GLY A 105 27.40 -2.27 -1.37
CA GLY A 105 27.52 -2.51 -2.81
C GLY A 105 26.20 -2.34 -3.55
N LEU A 106 25.08 -2.37 -2.82
CA LEU A 106 23.73 -2.16 -3.35
C LEU A 106 22.93 -1.23 -2.42
N LEU A 107 22.32 -0.21 -3.01
CA LEU A 107 21.28 0.59 -2.41
C LEU A 107 19.93 0.09 -2.93
N VAL A 108 19.02 -0.25 -2.04
CA VAL A 108 17.63 -0.59 -2.40
C VAL A 108 16.73 0.55 -1.93
N LEU A 109 16.00 1.19 -2.85
CA LEU A 109 15.00 2.22 -2.56
C LEU A 109 13.61 1.62 -2.71
N ASP A 110 12.96 1.30 -1.61
CA ASP A 110 11.68 0.61 -1.57
C ASP A 110 10.53 1.57 -1.30
N GLY A 111 9.65 1.72 -2.26
CA GLY A 111 8.61 2.75 -2.28
C GLY A 111 9.13 4.09 -2.82
N TRP A 112 10.09 4.08 -3.74
CA TRP A 112 10.70 5.31 -4.24
C TRP A 112 9.69 6.30 -4.85
N ARG A 113 8.59 5.81 -5.42
CA ARG A 113 7.51 6.65 -5.96
C ARG A 113 6.63 7.30 -4.90
N GLU A 114 6.71 6.81 -3.66
CA GLU A 114 6.02 7.38 -2.50
C GLU A 114 6.90 8.37 -1.74
N MET A 115 8.20 8.42 -2.03
CA MET A 115 9.13 9.34 -1.40
C MET A 115 8.86 10.77 -1.87
N SER A 116 8.70 11.69 -0.91
CA SER A 116 8.56 13.11 -1.20
C SER A 116 9.84 13.71 -1.76
N ALA A 117 9.76 14.90 -2.37
CA ALA A 117 10.95 15.64 -2.80
C ALA A 117 11.90 15.93 -1.62
N LYS A 118 11.36 16.09 -0.41
CA LYS A 118 12.15 16.26 0.81
C LYS A 118 12.91 14.99 1.18
N ASP A 119 12.24 13.82 1.18
CA ASP A 119 12.90 12.54 1.46
C ASP A 119 14.02 12.26 0.46
N TRP A 120 13.78 12.59 -0.81
CA TRP A 120 14.78 12.46 -1.86
C TRP A 120 16.02 13.33 -1.58
N THR A 121 15.80 14.58 -1.24
CA THR A 121 16.89 15.53 -0.99
C THR A 121 17.63 15.25 0.32
N ASP A 122 16.89 14.97 1.39
CA ASP A 122 17.45 14.88 2.73
C ASP A 122 18.01 13.48 3.05
N CYS A 123 17.47 12.43 2.41
CA CYS A 123 17.84 11.05 2.70
C CYS A 123 18.59 10.39 1.53
N VAL A 124 18.03 10.43 0.31
CA VAL A 124 18.53 9.62 -0.82
C VAL A 124 19.76 10.24 -1.46
N GLN A 125 19.75 11.54 -1.78
CA GLN A 125 20.89 12.20 -2.38
C GLN A 125 22.18 12.13 -1.52
N PRO A 126 22.16 12.29 -0.20
CA PRO A 126 23.32 12.07 0.63
C PRO A 126 23.89 10.65 0.52
N LEU A 127 23.04 9.62 0.38
CA LEU A 127 23.51 8.25 0.20
C LEU A 127 24.29 8.06 -1.09
N PHE A 128 23.88 8.67 -2.19
CA PHE A 128 24.63 8.60 -3.46
C PHE A 128 26.02 9.25 -3.34
N ARG A 129 26.14 10.32 -2.57
CA ARG A 129 27.43 10.98 -2.31
C ARG A 129 28.32 10.13 -1.42
N LEU A 130 27.74 9.47 -0.40
CA LEU A 130 28.48 8.63 0.54
C LEU A 130 28.88 7.27 -0.04
N CYS A 131 28.10 6.76 -1.00
CA CYS A 131 28.26 5.43 -1.56
C CYS A 131 28.35 5.49 -3.11
N PRO A 132 29.32 6.23 -3.68
CA PRO A 132 29.34 6.51 -5.14
C PRO A 132 29.53 5.27 -6.02
N GLY A 133 30.03 4.17 -5.46
CA GLY A 133 30.21 2.89 -6.16
C GLY A 133 29.07 1.89 -5.94
N ALA A 134 28.07 2.22 -5.16
CA ALA A 134 26.94 1.32 -4.94
C ALA A 134 26.01 1.29 -6.15
N LYS A 135 25.54 0.08 -6.50
CA LYS A 135 24.48 -0.10 -7.48
C LYS A 135 23.14 0.30 -6.87
N LEU A 136 22.16 0.64 -7.70
CA LEU A 136 20.86 1.09 -7.28
C LEU A 136 19.74 0.15 -7.76
N LEU A 137 18.96 -0.40 -6.84
CA LEU A 137 17.72 -1.11 -7.13
C LEU A 137 16.54 -0.35 -6.55
N ALA A 138 15.65 0.14 -7.38
CA ALA A 138 14.46 0.86 -6.97
C ALA A 138 13.22 -0.04 -7.07
N LEU A 139 12.40 -0.08 -6.02
CA LEU A 139 11.14 -0.83 -5.97
C LEU A 139 10.00 0.17 -5.86
N GLY A 140 9.10 0.19 -6.83
CA GLY A 140 7.95 1.10 -6.89
C GLY A 140 6.65 0.38 -7.22
N GLU A 141 5.55 1.10 -7.09
CA GLU A 141 4.23 0.68 -7.51
C GLU A 141 3.80 1.45 -8.75
N PRO A 142 3.04 0.83 -9.71
CA PRO A 142 2.72 1.48 -10.99
C PRO A 142 1.91 2.77 -10.82
N ASP A 143 1.06 2.80 -9.80
CA ASP A 143 0.11 3.88 -9.57
C ASP A 143 0.39 4.61 -8.25
N ALA A 144 1.62 4.89 -7.91
CA ALA A 144 1.96 5.66 -6.71
C ALA A 144 1.33 7.07 -6.74
N PRO A 145 1.06 7.68 -5.57
CA PRO A 145 0.45 9.00 -5.50
C PRO A 145 1.24 10.04 -6.28
N GLY A 146 0.54 11.02 -6.88
CA GLY A 146 1.08 11.99 -7.82
C GLY A 146 2.12 13.00 -7.28
N ASP A 147 2.47 12.91 -6.00
CA ASP A 147 3.50 13.74 -5.35
C ASP A 147 4.90 13.10 -5.38
N SER A 148 5.10 12.11 -6.24
CA SER A 148 6.42 11.49 -6.44
C SER A 148 7.47 12.53 -6.81
N CYS A 149 8.68 12.37 -6.29
CA CYS A 149 9.77 13.28 -6.59
C CYS A 149 10.14 13.21 -8.08
N ARG A 150 9.87 14.29 -8.83
CA ARG A 150 10.18 14.37 -10.26
C ARG A 150 11.62 14.02 -10.60
N ALA A 151 12.58 14.42 -9.74
CA ALA A 151 13.98 14.08 -9.92
C ALA A 151 14.25 12.56 -9.83
N ALA A 152 13.51 11.83 -8.99
CA ALA A 152 13.57 10.38 -8.91
C ALA A 152 12.98 9.73 -10.16
N GLU A 153 11.84 10.23 -10.64
CA GLU A 153 11.18 9.76 -11.86
C GLU A 153 12.11 9.91 -13.08
N GLU A 154 12.69 11.11 -13.26
CA GLU A 154 13.61 11.39 -14.36
C GLU A 154 14.86 10.51 -14.28
N MET A 155 15.43 10.29 -13.10
CA MET A 155 16.62 9.47 -12.92
C MET A 155 16.35 7.98 -13.18
N LEU A 156 15.18 7.47 -12.80
CA LEU A 156 14.86 6.05 -12.86
C LEU A 156 14.09 5.62 -14.12
N ALA A 157 13.64 6.57 -14.95
CA ALA A 157 12.81 6.28 -16.12
C ALA A 157 13.44 5.22 -17.05
N ASP A 158 14.71 5.38 -17.37
CA ASP A 158 15.46 4.46 -18.26
C ASP A 158 15.97 3.18 -17.55
N ALA A 159 15.76 3.08 -16.25
CA ALA A 159 16.13 1.93 -15.43
C ALA A 159 14.97 0.97 -15.18
N ILE A 160 13.74 1.31 -15.58
CA ILE A 160 12.57 0.46 -15.38
C ILE A 160 12.70 -0.81 -16.22
N VAL A 161 12.61 -1.96 -15.54
CA VAL A 161 12.67 -3.29 -16.14
C VAL A 161 11.44 -4.10 -15.74
N GLU A 162 10.91 -4.89 -16.68
CA GLU A 162 9.74 -5.77 -16.46
C GLU A 162 8.60 -5.10 -15.68
N PRO A 163 8.06 -3.96 -16.17
CA PRO A 163 6.97 -3.29 -15.50
C PRO A 163 5.71 -4.18 -15.54
N LEU A 164 4.99 -4.20 -14.43
CA LEU A 164 3.77 -5.00 -14.30
C LEU A 164 2.64 -4.15 -13.74
N ALA A 165 1.53 -4.05 -14.47
CA ALA A 165 0.32 -3.40 -14.01
C ALA A 165 -0.52 -4.35 -13.12
N LEU A 166 -1.46 -3.79 -12.35
CA LEU A 166 -2.33 -4.57 -11.46
C LEU A 166 -3.10 -5.67 -12.20
N GLY A 167 -3.71 -5.34 -13.35
CA GLY A 167 -4.44 -6.33 -14.16
C GLY A 167 -3.54 -7.45 -14.71
N GLY A 168 -2.29 -7.12 -15.07
CA GLY A 168 -1.29 -8.11 -15.48
C GLY A 168 -0.92 -9.06 -14.33
N ALA A 169 -0.70 -8.51 -13.14
CA ALA A 169 -0.39 -9.32 -11.96
C ALA A 169 -1.52 -10.29 -11.57
N MET A 170 -2.77 -9.88 -11.75
CA MET A 170 -3.93 -10.75 -11.57
C MET A 170 -4.01 -11.81 -12.67
N ALA A 171 -3.81 -11.45 -13.94
CA ALA A 171 -3.85 -12.37 -15.07
C ALA A 171 -2.73 -13.44 -14.98
N GLU A 172 -1.56 -13.08 -14.45
CA GLU A 172 -0.44 -13.98 -14.20
C GLU A 172 -0.60 -14.81 -12.91
N GLY A 173 -1.67 -14.59 -12.13
CA GLY A 173 -1.93 -15.31 -10.87
C GLY A 173 -1.01 -14.92 -9.70
N LEU A 174 -0.25 -13.82 -9.83
CA LEU A 174 0.58 -13.28 -8.75
C LEU A 174 -0.26 -12.62 -7.66
N LEU A 175 -1.40 -12.09 -8.03
CA LEU A 175 -2.39 -11.51 -7.15
C LEU A 175 -3.74 -12.21 -7.36
N PRO A 176 -4.54 -12.36 -6.29
CA PRO A 176 -5.86 -12.95 -6.43
C PRO A 176 -6.75 -12.07 -7.30
N MET A 177 -7.49 -12.71 -8.21
CA MET A 177 -8.54 -12.02 -8.96
C MET A 177 -9.80 -11.98 -8.10
N PRO A 178 -10.47 -10.84 -7.92
CA PRO A 178 -11.73 -10.80 -7.20
C PRO A 178 -12.80 -11.62 -7.96
N ALA A 179 -13.52 -12.49 -7.26
CA ALA A 179 -14.59 -13.28 -7.83
C ALA A 179 -15.79 -12.41 -8.24
N SER A 180 -16.01 -11.32 -7.52
CA SER A 180 -17.04 -10.32 -7.81
C SER A 180 -16.61 -8.96 -7.31
N TYR A 181 -17.07 -7.92 -8.01
CA TYR A 181 -16.90 -6.54 -7.61
C TYR A 181 -18.25 -5.84 -7.69
N THR A 182 -18.67 -5.23 -6.57
CA THR A 182 -19.91 -4.47 -6.51
C THR A 182 -19.61 -3.09 -5.98
N ALA A 183 -19.86 -2.05 -6.78
CA ALA A 183 -19.78 -0.65 -6.33
C ALA A 183 -21.17 -0.16 -5.99
N LEU A 184 -21.37 0.26 -4.77
CA LEU A 184 -22.64 0.78 -4.28
C LEU A 184 -22.53 2.27 -3.95
N LEU A 185 -23.38 3.09 -4.57
CA LEU A 185 -23.85 4.40 -4.10
C LEU A 185 -22.88 5.58 -4.09
N TRP A 186 -21.63 5.40 -4.47
CA TRP A 186 -20.62 6.44 -4.51
C TRP A 186 -20.99 7.73 -5.28
N PRO A 187 -21.62 7.69 -6.46
CA PRO A 187 -21.86 8.89 -7.25
C PRO A 187 -22.82 9.90 -6.61
N LEU A 188 -23.74 9.46 -5.75
CA LEU A 188 -24.78 10.33 -5.19
C LEU A 188 -24.25 11.28 -4.13
N GLU A 189 -23.38 10.83 -3.24
CA GLU A 189 -22.80 11.69 -2.20
C GLU A 189 -21.81 12.69 -2.77
N ASP A 190 -21.01 12.30 -3.74
CA ASP A 190 -20.13 13.20 -4.49
C ASP A 190 -20.93 14.24 -5.27
N ALA A 191 -22.02 13.84 -5.92
CA ALA A 191 -22.91 14.77 -6.60
C ALA A 191 -23.54 15.76 -5.61
N MET A 192 -23.93 15.30 -4.42
CA MET A 192 -24.43 16.16 -3.33
C MET A 192 -23.37 17.13 -2.82
N ALA A 193 -22.12 16.68 -2.64
CA ALA A 193 -21.03 17.53 -2.19
C ALA A 193 -20.70 18.61 -3.23
N ARG A 194 -20.63 18.25 -4.50
CA ARG A 194 -20.44 19.20 -5.62
C ARG A 194 -21.58 20.22 -5.71
N LEU A 195 -22.82 19.76 -5.64
CA LEU A 195 -23.97 20.66 -5.65
C LEU A 195 -23.98 21.63 -4.46
N ARG A 196 -23.61 21.16 -3.26
CA ARG A 196 -23.47 22.03 -2.08
C ARG A 196 -22.38 23.10 -2.28
N ALA A 197 -21.26 22.74 -2.91
CA ALA A 197 -20.19 23.68 -3.21
C ALA A 197 -20.64 24.73 -4.27
N GLU A 198 -21.37 24.32 -5.29
CA GLU A 198 -21.92 25.19 -6.34
C GLU A 198 -22.96 26.16 -5.76
N VAL A 199 -23.87 25.67 -4.91
CA VAL A 199 -24.89 26.49 -4.23
C VAL A 199 -24.26 27.55 -3.32
N LYS A 200 -23.19 27.20 -2.58
CA LYS A 200 -22.46 28.19 -1.76
C LYS A 200 -21.85 29.31 -2.57
N ASN A 201 -21.44 29.05 -3.81
CA ASN A 201 -20.78 30.03 -4.68
C ASN A 201 -21.75 30.89 -5.48
N LEU A 202 -23.04 30.54 -5.58
CA LEU A 202 -24.04 31.19 -6.43
C LEU A 202 -25.12 31.98 -5.66
N HIS A 203 -24.98 32.17 -4.35
CA HIS A 203 -25.97 32.87 -3.54
C HIS A 203 -25.97 34.38 -3.84
N LEU A 204 -26.76 34.76 -4.84
CA LEU A 204 -27.16 36.14 -5.06
C LEU A 204 -28.49 36.37 -4.30
N PRO A 205 -28.56 37.33 -3.37
CA PRO A 205 -29.78 37.64 -2.63
C PRO A 205 -30.94 37.91 -3.58
N GLY A 206 -32.04 37.18 -3.46
CA GLY A 206 -33.27 37.36 -4.20
C GLY A 206 -33.41 36.58 -5.51
N CYS A 207 -32.45 35.77 -5.90
CA CYS A 207 -32.58 34.84 -7.03
C CYS A 207 -32.93 33.42 -6.56
N PRO A 208 -33.92 32.74 -7.20
CA PRO A 208 -34.16 31.31 -6.91
C PRO A 208 -32.91 30.50 -7.30
N ASP A 209 -32.53 29.57 -6.44
CA ASP A 209 -31.40 28.70 -6.70
C ASP A 209 -31.73 27.74 -7.87
N PRO A 210 -31.03 27.80 -9.01
CA PRO A 210 -31.30 26.96 -10.17
C PRO A 210 -31.04 25.49 -9.92
N ASN A 211 -30.35 25.14 -8.81
CA ASN A 211 -30.04 23.79 -8.42
C ASN A 211 -30.90 23.25 -7.28
N ALA A 212 -31.85 24.04 -6.73
CA ALA A 212 -32.67 23.64 -5.60
C ALA A 212 -33.44 22.34 -5.86
N GLU A 213 -34.03 22.18 -7.05
CA GLU A 213 -34.76 20.97 -7.43
C GLU A 213 -33.83 19.74 -7.54
N LYS A 214 -32.63 19.92 -8.11
CA LYS A 214 -31.63 18.86 -8.20
C LYS A 214 -31.13 18.45 -6.81
N TYR A 215 -30.91 19.43 -5.95
CA TYR A 215 -30.50 19.20 -4.56
C TYR A 215 -31.57 18.42 -3.80
N GLN A 216 -32.85 18.80 -3.94
CA GLN A 216 -33.96 18.13 -3.30
C GLN A 216 -34.12 16.69 -3.82
N ALA A 217 -34.02 16.48 -5.14
CA ALA A 217 -34.09 15.15 -5.75
C ALA A 217 -32.95 14.22 -5.26
N LEU A 218 -31.72 14.75 -5.18
CA LEU A 218 -30.57 14.02 -4.66
C LEU A 218 -30.71 13.75 -3.15
N SER A 219 -31.18 14.69 -2.36
CA SER A 219 -31.42 14.48 -0.94
C SER A 219 -32.43 13.35 -0.68
N LEU A 220 -33.55 13.37 -1.42
CA LEU A 220 -34.54 12.28 -1.36
C LEU A 220 -33.99 10.92 -1.84
N ALA A 221 -33.09 10.93 -2.79
CA ALA A 221 -32.43 9.72 -3.24
C ALA A 221 -31.47 9.17 -2.16
N VAL A 222 -30.68 10.05 -1.51
CA VAL A 222 -29.78 9.67 -0.41
C VAL A 222 -30.53 9.14 0.80
N GLU A 223 -31.68 9.75 1.17
CA GLU A 223 -32.53 9.26 2.26
C GLU A 223 -33.13 7.86 2.02
N LYS A 224 -33.27 7.48 0.75
CA LYS A 224 -33.77 6.14 0.37
C LYS A 224 -32.69 5.07 0.29
N LEU A 225 -31.43 5.44 0.49
CA LEU A 225 -30.33 4.48 0.47
C LEU A 225 -30.45 3.54 1.67
N PRO A 226 -30.21 2.23 1.48
CA PRO A 226 -30.14 1.33 2.60
C PRO A 226 -29.00 1.74 3.53
N PRO A 227 -29.19 1.70 4.85
CA PRO A 227 -28.12 1.96 5.78
C PRO A 227 -26.99 0.96 5.63
N VAL A 228 -25.77 1.35 6.02
CA VAL A 228 -24.54 0.52 5.88
C VAL A 228 -24.74 -0.88 6.48
N GLU A 229 -25.50 -0.98 7.57
CA GLU A 229 -25.84 -2.24 8.22
C GLU A 229 -26.56 -3.22 7.29
N GLN A 230 -27.54 -2.74 6.53
CA GLN A 230 -28.24 -3.60 5.57
C GLN A 230 -27.33 -4.04 4.43
N LEU A 231 -26.43 -3.18 3.98
CA LEU A 231 -25.46 -3.51 2.97
C LEU A 231 -24.45 -4.54 3.47
N LEU A 232 -23.94 -4.37 4.69
CA LEU A 232 -23.07 -5.36 5.32
C LEU A 232 -23.77 -6.72 5.46
N ALA A 233 -25.02 -6.73 5.92
CA ALA A 233 -25.80 -7.97 6.03
C ALA A 233 -26.07 -8.64 4.68
N GLN A 234 -26.23 -7.87 3.61
CA GLN A 234 -26.49 -8.39 2.28
C GLN A 234 -25.24 -8.93 1.58
N TRP A 235 -24.09 -8.31 1.79
CA TRP A 235 -22.89 -8.57 1.00
C TRP A 235 -21.76 -9.29 1.73
N LEU A 236 -21.81 -9.32 3.07
CA LEU A 236 -20.91 -10.21 3.81
C LEU A 236 -21.41 -11.65 3.71
N PRO A 237 -20.52 -12.60 3.45
CA PRO A 237 -20.91 -13.99 3.30
C PRO A 237 -21.51 -14.52 4.60
N ASP A 238 -22.63 -15.27 4.50
CA ASP A 238 -23.27 -15.96 5.63
C ASP A 238 -22.39 -17.03 6.28
N ALA A 239 -21.26 -17.32 5.66
CA ALA A 239 -20.39 -18.43 6.05
C ALA A 239 -19.12 -17.93 6.75
N ALA A 240 -18.55 -18.81 7.55
CA ALA A 240 -17.23 -18.67 8.15
C ALA A 240 -16.20 -18.11 7.15
N GLY A 241 -15.78 -16.87 7.34
CA GLY A 241 -14.87 -16.18 6.45
C GLY A 241 -14.07 -15.08 7.16
N ARG A 242 -13.01 -14.64 6.53
CA ARG A 242 -12.18 -13.52 6.98
C ARG A 242 -12.44 -12.33 6.07
N CYS A 243 -13.05 -11.29 6.62
CA CYS A 243 -13.35 -10.08 5.87
C CYS A 243 -12.62 -8.87 6.45
N LEU A 244 -12.10 -8.05 5.56
CA LEU A 244 -11.51 -6.76 5.88
C LEU A 244 -12.52 -5.66 5.61
N VAL A 245 -12.79 -4.81 6.59
CA VAL A 245 -13.68 -3.65 6.48
C VAL A 245 -12.85 -2.39 6.67
N LEU A 246 -12.68 -1.62 5.61
CA LEU A 246 -11.89 -0.40 5.60
C LEU A 246 -12.79 0.82 5.70
N CYS A 247 -12.54 1.64 6.70
CA CYS A 247 -13.27 2.87 6.98
C CYS A 247 -12.40 4.10 6.69
N GLU A 248 -13.02 5.27 6.61
CA GLU A 248 -12.35 6.53 6.33
C GLU A 248 -11.39 6.95 7.45
N ASP A 249 -11.87 6.82 8.69
CA ASP A 249 -11.12 7.17 9.90
C ASP A 249 -11.46 6.21 11.06
N ASP A 250 -10.79 6.41 12.19
CA ASP A 250 -10.98 5.59 13.39
C ASP A 250 -12.38 5.74 14.02
N ALA A 251 -13.03 6.91 13.87
CA ALA A 251 -14.38 7.15 14.37
C ALA A 251 -15.40 6.37 13.54
N ALA A 252 -15.27 6.39 12.21
CA ALA A 252 -16.08 5.59 11.30
C ALA A 252 -15.84 4.08 11.51
N ALA A 253 -14.60 3.67 11.77
CA ALA A 253 -14.27 2.28 12.08
C ALA A 253 -14.93 1.82 13.40
N ALA A 254 -14.88 2.63 14.44
CA ALA A 254 -15.52 2.32 15.72
C ALA A 254 -17.06 2.20 15.58
N GLN A 255 -17.68 3.12 14.85
CA GLN A 255 -19.12 3.08 14.56
C GLN A 255 -19.50 1.84 13.76
N THR A 256 -18.74 1.53 12.71
CA THR A 256 -18.99 0.36 11.85
C THR A 256 -18.81 -0.95 12.63
N ALA A 257 -17.83 -1.03 13.53
CA ALA A 257 -17.64 -2.19 14.41
C ALA A 257 -18.83 -2.39 15.35
N GLU A 258 -19.34 -1.32 15.99
CA GLU A 258 -20.52 -1.39 16.85
C GLU A 258 -21.78 -1.85 16.09
N GLN A 259 -21.93 -1.37 14.86
CA GLN A 259 -23.03 -1.78 13.98
C GLN A 259 -22.92 -3.25 13.59
N ALA A 260 -21.70 -3.70 13.25
CA ALA A 260 -21.45 -5.11 12.92
C ALA A 260 -21.72 -6.04 14.14
N GLU A 261 -21.35 -5.63 15.35
CA GLU A 261 -21.68 -6.38 16.57
C GLU A 261 -23.18 -6.56 16.76
N LYS A 262 -23.97 -5.52 16.50
CA LYS A 262 -25.43 -5.57 16.60
C LYS A 262 -26.07 -6.47 15.55
N LEU A 263 -25.51 -6.49 14.33
CA LEU A 263 -26.05 -7.26 13.21
C LEU A 263 -25.74 -8.76 13.30
N PHE A 264 -24.49 -9.08 13.56
CA PHE A 264 -24.00 -10.46 13.45
C PHE A 264 -24.00 -11.21 14.79
N GLY A 265 -24.18 -10.49 15.91
CA GLY A 265 -24.31 -11.10 17.24
C GLY A 265 -23.08 -11.84 17.74
N ALA A 266 -23.28 -12.71 18.72
CA ALA A 266 -22.21 -13.39 19.46
C ALA A 266 -21.38 -14.42 18.65
N GLY A 267 -21.75 -14.71 17.42
CA GLY A 267 -21.00 -15.62 16.53
C GLY A 267 -19.93 -14.95 15.65
N THR A 268 -19.82 -13.63 15.73
CA THR A 268 -18.88 -12.86 14.90
C THR A 268 -17.77 -12.29 15.77
N HIS A 269 -16.53 -12.53 15.37
CA HIS A 269 -15.38 -11.94 16.03
C HIS A 269 -14.96 -10.66 15.30
N ILE A 270 -14.97 -9.54 16.00
CA ILE A 270 -14.61 -8.23 15.46
C ILE A 270 -13.28 -7.78 16.03
N TYR A 271 -12.34 -7.49 15.17
CA TYR A 271 -10.99 -7.07 15.50
C TYR A 271 -10.74 -5.63 15.05
N LYS A 272 -9.96 -4.90 15.84
CA LYS A 272 -9.47 -3.56 15.52
C LYS A 272 -7.97 -3.55 15.16
N ASP A 273 -7.31 -4.69 15.40
CA ASP A 273 -5.90 -4.89 15.09
C ASP A 273 -5.68 -6.14 14.23
N ALA A 274 -4.64 -6.08 13.41
CA ALA A 274 -4.32 -7.13 12.46
C ALA A 274 -3.72 -8.39 13.14
N GLU A 275 -3.07 -8.24 14.30
CA GLU A 275 -2.41 -9.34 15.01
C GLU A 275 -3.43 -10.30 15.61
N GLY A 276 -4.39 -9.77 16.37
CA GLY A 276 -5.50 -10.56 16.91
C GLY A 276 -6.32 -11.23 15.82
N PHE A 277 -6.62 -10.50 14.73
CA PHE A 277 -7.33 -11.03 13.58
C PHE A 277 -6.55 -12.16 12.88
N ALA A 278 -5.24 -12.03 12.75
CA ALA A 278 -4.39 -13.05 12.13
C ALA A 278 -4.25 -14.31 12.98
N ALA A 279 -4.23 -14.16 14.30
CA ALA A 279 -4.07 -15.25 15.26
C ALA A 279 -5.33 -16.10 15.47
N ASP A 280 -6.51 -15.57 15.14
CA ASP A 280 -7.76 -16.31 15.32
C ASP A 280 -7.98 -17.33 14.21
N GLU A 281 -8.08 -18.61 14.60
CA GLU A 281 -8.36 -19.75 13.70
C GLU A 281 -9.82 -20.22 13.81
N ALA A 282 -10.70 -19.51 14.53
CA ALA A 282 -12.09 -19.89 14.70
C ALA A 282 -12.83 -20.04 13.36
N ALA A 283 -13.79 -20.97 13.29
CA ALA A 283 -14.57 -21.27 12.10
C ALA A 283 -15.78 -20.31 11.89
N THR A 284 -15.80 -19.17 12.56
CA THR A 284 -16.87 -18.16 12.50
C THR A 284 -16.48 -16.99 11.60
N LEU A 285 -17.43 -16.14 11.26
CA LEU A 285 -17.16 -14.89 10.55
C LEU A 285 -16.25 -13.99 11.40
N ARG A 286 -15.17 -13.53 10.81
CA ARG A 286 -14.18 -12.65 11.44
C ARG A 286 -14.05 -11.38 10.63
N LEU A 287 -14.25 -10.25 11.29
CA LEU A 287 -14.16 -8.94 10.68
C LEU A 287 -12.98 -8.17 11.29
N LEU A 288 -12.05 -7.76 10.45
CA LEU A 288 -11.08 -6.73 10.82
C LEU A 288 -11.65 -5.38 10.35
N VAL A 289 -12.06 -4.54 11.30
CA VAL A 289 -12.63 -3.21 11.04
C VAL A 289 -11.59 -2.17 11.43
N CYS A 290 -11.04 -1.47 10.47
CA CYS A 290 -10.00 -0.48 10.73
C CYS A 290 -10.06 0.70 9.75
N ALA A 291 -9.49 1.82 10.17
CA ALA A 291 -9.16 2.90 9.26
C ALA A 291 -8.00 2.50 8.32
N ASN A 292 -7.86 3.21 7.22
CA ASN A 292 -6.74 3.02 6.32
C ASN A 292 -5.43 3.43 7.02
N GLY A 293 -4.58 2.47 7.30
CA GLY A 293 -3.36 2.69 8.04
C GLY A 293 -2.46 1.45 8.11
N PRO A 294 -1.52 1.40 9.06
CA PRO A 294 -0.57 0.30 9.21
C PRO A 294 -1.20 -1.09 9.35
N ALA A 295 -2.41 -1.18 9.90
CA ALA A 295 -3.14 -2.44 10.02
C ALA A 295 -3.43 -3.09 8.67
N VAL A 296 -3.66 -2.29 7.63
CA VAL A 296 -3.92 -2.74 6.25
C VAL A 296 -2.66 -3.21 5.55
N GLN A 297 -1.50 -2.79 6.03
CA GLN A 297 -0.20 -3.15 5.46
C GLN A 297 0.37 -4.46 6.03
N ALA A 298 -0.30 -5.04 7.04
CA ALA A 298 0.08 -6.35 7.55
C ALA A 298 -0.25 -7.45 6.51
N PRO A 299 0.57 -8.50 6.39
CA PRO A 299 0.27 -9.62 5.52
C PRO A 299 -0.90 -10.43 6.09
N LEU A 300 -2.11 -10.11 5.64
CA LEU A 300 -3.34 -10.79 6.02
C LEU A 300 -3.59 -11.96 5.07
N ALA A 301 -3.40 -13.19 5.54
CA ALA A 301 -3.67 -14.38 4.75
C ALA A 301 -5.16 -14.80 4.86
N GLY A 302 -5.68 -15.39 3.79
CA GLY A 302 -7.01 -16.00 3.79
C GLY A 302 -8.18 -15.02 3.86
N ILE A 303 -8.02 -13.78 3.39
CA ILE A 303 -9.12 -12.82 3.26
C ILE A 303 -10.07 -13.31 2.17
N SER A 304 -11.34 -13.50 2.51
CA SER A 304 -12.41 -13.92 1.60
C SER A 304 -13.23 -12.76 1.06
N GLY A 305 -13.22 -11.61 1.71
CA GLY A 305 -13.95 -10.43 1.30
C GLY A 305 -13.31 -9.12 1.79
N VAL A 306 -13.48 -8.06 1.01
CA VAL A 306 -13.07 -6.71 1.39
C VAL A 306 -14.26 -5.78 1.19
N VAL A 307 -14.60 -5.03 2.23
CA VAL A 307 -15.65 -4.01 2.21
C VAL A 307 -14.99 -2.65 2.43
N LEU A 308 -15.22 -1.73 1.50
CA LEU A 308 -14.73 -0.36 1.60
C LEU A 308 -15.89 0.55 2.04
N VAL A 309 -15.87 0.93 3.33
CA VAL A 309 -16.82 1.88 3.92
C VAL A 309 -16.11 3.23 4.02
N ARG A 310 -15.90 3.87 2.87
CA ARG A 310 -15.16 5.13 2.83
C ARG A 310 -15.50 5.97 1.62
N ARG A 311 -15.34 7.26 1.79
CA ARG A 311 -15.53 8.29 0.77
C ARG A 311 -14.18 8.83 0.36
N SER A 312 -13.52 8.27 -0.61
CA SER A 312 -12.31 8.88 -1.15
C SER A 312 -12.33 8.84 -2.66
N ALA A 313 -12.09 9.99 -3.28
CA ALA A 313 -11.86 10.11 -4.70
C ALA A 313 -10.42 9.74 -5.10
N GLU A 314 -9.55 9.49 -4.11
CA GLU A 314 -8.16 9.16 -4.37
C GLU A 314 -8.00 7.68 -4.76
N PRO A 315 -7.39 7.39 -5.93
CA PRO A 315 -7.16 6.01 -6.38
C PRO A 315 -6.34 5.18 -5.39
N THR A 316 -5.45 5.83 -4.62
CA THR A 316 -4.65 5.20 -3.57
C THR A 316 -5.47 4.64 -2.41
N ALA A 317 -6.69 5.11 -2.27
CA ALA A 317 -7.61 4.65 -1.24
C ALA A 317 -8.14 3.22 -1.47
N TYR A 318 -8.03 2.72 -2.70
CA TYR A 318 -8.59 1.43 -3.15
C TYR A 318 -7.49 0.39 -3.45
N ARG A 319 -6.29 0.62 -2.98
CA ARG A 319 -5.12 -0.26 -3.08
C ARG A 319 -4.82 -0.90 -1.73
#